data_dd1e01071ed2854737178adf9cf9c3e8
#
_entry.id   dd1e01071ed2854737178adf9cf9c3e8
#
_cell.length_a   1.000
_cell.length_b   1.000
_cell.length_c   1.000
_cell.angle_alpha   90.00
_cell.angle_beta   90.00
_cell.angle_gamma   90.00
#
_symmetry.space_group_name_H-M   'P 1'
#
loop_
_entity.id
_entity.type
_entity.pdbx_description
1 polymer ?
#
loop_
_entity_poly.entity_id
_entity_poly.type
_entity_poly.pdbx_seq_one_letter_code
_entity_poly.pdbx_strand_id
1 'polypeptide(L)'
;MSNNNTRSELRLMVGRNEKILCQGKPDKLCYVLEGIFNPLLPLAILWLLFDSLFIVAGLASGDTKTAIALLGFFALHLMPVWMYLSGVIFVLQRYKHAEYIITDKGVYVSSGLFSYTCNMKPFTELARVNIHRGIIDQMLGVGDVVLTSNNVADIHSSNGNKRDIGITIEDVRDYRRIFKIIKKLQEDTYTDTMYPNDLRPDENHGYKTKYKNEI
;
A
#
# COMPACT_ATOMS: atom_id res chain seq x y z
N MET A 1 23.88 17.01 1.33
CA MET A 1 22.99 17.92 0.59
C MET A 1 22.78 17.33 -0.80
N SER A 2 21.78 16.51 -0.98
CA SER A 2 21.39 16.00 -2.31
C SER A 2 20.06 16.64 -2.66
N ASN A 3 20.13 17.57 -3.59
CA ASN A 3 19.01 18.37 -4.09
C ASN A 3 18.28 17.53 -5.14
N ASN A 4 17.51 16.52 -4.71
CA ASN A 4 16.63 15.77 -5.60
C ASN A 4 15.32 16.55 -5.81
N ASN A 5 15.41 17.57 -6.65
CA ASN A 5 14.28 18.32 -7.18
C ASN A 5 13.58 17.55 -8.32
N THR A 6 13.48 16.23 -8.19
CA THR A 6 12.61 15.41 -9.04
C THR A 6 11.22 15.54 -8.43
N ARG A 7 10.40 16.42 -9.00
CA ARG A 7 8.97 16.48 -8.66
C ARG A 7 8.44 15.07 -8.88
N SER A 8 7.93 14.43 -7.81
CA SER A 8 7.30 13.12 -7.96
C SER A 8 6.13 13.24 -8.92
N GLU A 9 5.89 12.22 -9.73
CA GLU A 9 4.75 12.20 -10.65
C GLU A 9 3.43 12.43 -9.92
N LEU A 10 3.31 11.88 -8.70
CA LEU A 10 2.15 12.09 -7.84
C LEU A 10 1.90 13.57 -7.54
N ARG A 11 2.96 14.35 -7.32
CA ARG A 11 2.84 15.79 -7.06
C ARG A 11 2.32 16.59 -8.26
N LEU A 12 2.53 16.10 -9.47
CA LEU A 12 2.00 16.73 -10.69
C LEU A 12 0.49 16.50 -10.84
N MET A 13 -0.05 15.47 -10.17
CA MET A 13 -1.48 15.14 -10.18
C MET A 13 -2.29 15.96 -9.16
N VAL A 14 -1.63 16.60 -8.20
CA VAL A 14 -2.29 17.44 -7.19
C VAL A 14 -2.83 18.73 -7.86
N GLY A 15 -4.08 19.07 -7.55
CA GLY A 15 -4.74 20.24 -8.10
C GLY A 15 -4.01 21.55 -7.77
N ARG A 16 -3.99 22.51 -8.71
CA ARG A 16 -3.29 23.81 -8.53
C ARG A 16 -3.75 24.60 -7.31
N ASN A 17 -4.99 24.41 -6.89
CA ASN A 17 -5.62 25.11 -5.77
C ASN A 17 -5.67 24.25 -4.50
N GLU A 18 -4.85 23.21 -4.42
CA GLU A 18 -4.76 22.32 -3.27
C GLU A 18 -3.47 22.56 -2.51
N LYS A 19 -3.59 22.65 -1.19
CA LYS A 19 -2.46 22.80 -0.30
C LYS A 19 -1.99 21.41 0.18
N ILE A 20 -0.74 21.07 -0.13
CA ILE A 20 -0.13 19.84 0.38
C ILE A 20 0.18 20.02 1.87
N LEU A 21 -0.38 19.17 2.72
CA LEU A 21 -0.20 19.16 4.16
C LEU A 21 0.88 18.16 4.60
N CYS A 22 0.88 16.98 3.96
CA CYS A 22 1.84 15.92 4.23
C CYS A 22 2.13 15.13 2.97
N GLN A 23 3.36 14.68 2.80
CA GLN A 23 3.75 13.74 1.75
C GLN A 23 4.81 12.78 2.28
N GLY A 24 4.81 11.56 1.76
CA GLY A 24 5.80 10.56 2.18
C GLY A 24 5.77 9.31 1.33
N LYS A 25 6.63 8.39 1.71
CA LYS A 25 6.71 7.03 1.17
C LYS A 25 6.55 6.02 2.30
N PRO A 26 6.13 4.79 1.99
CA PRO A 26 6.18 3.68 2.93
C PRO A 26 7.56 3.52 3.58
N ASP A 27 7.61 2.96 4.78
CA ASP A 27 8.88 2.54 5.36
C ASP A 27 9.46 1.40 4.53
N LYS A 28 10.66 1.64 3.97
CA LYS A 28 11.28 0.70 3.03
C LYS A 28 11.53 -0.67 3.65
N LEU A 29 11.93 -0.71 4.92
CA LEU A 29 12.26 -1.96 5.60
C LEU A 29 11.01 -2.80 5.81
N CYS A 30 9.92 -2.19 6.29
CA CYS A 30 8.64 -2.87 6.47
C CYS A 30 8.10 -3.39 5.14
N TYR A 31 8.00 -2.53 4.15
CA TYR A 31 7.49 -2.85 2.82
C TYR A 31 8.23 -4.04 2.17
N VAL A 32 9.57 -4.08 2.32
CA VAL A 32 10.37 -5.20 1.78
C VAL A 32 10.18 -6.47 2.60
N LEU A 33 10.16 -6.38 3.94
CA LEU A 33 9.96 -7.54 4.80
C LEU A 33 8.58 -8.17 4.61
N GLU A 34 7.52 -7.38 4.46
CA GLU A 34 6.19 -7.89 4.12
C GLU A 34 6.15 -8.59 2.76
N GLY A 35 6.89 -8.06 1.80
CA GLY A 35 7.05 -8.70 0.50
C GLY A 35 7.79 -10.05 0.58
N ILE A 36 8.74 -10.20 1.50
CA ILE A 36 9.48 -11.44 1.75
C ILE A 36 8.63 -12.42 2.58
N PHE A 37 8.09 -11.96 3.72
CA PHE A 37 7.30 -12.80 4.63
C PHE A 37 5.83 -12.88 4.23
N ASN A 38 5.57 -13.03 2.94
CA ASN A 38 4.21 -13.20 2.41
C ASN A 38 3.71 -14.64 2.58
N PRO A 39 2.39 -14.90 2.46
CA PRO A 39 1.82 -16.25 2.64
C PRO A 39 2.33 -17.31 1.65
N LEU A 40 2.99 -16.94 0.55
CA LEU A 40 3.58 -17.87 -0.40
C LEU A 40 4.93 -18.44 0.08
N LEU A 41 5.60 -17.80 1.04
CA LEU A 41 6.90 -18.25 1.56
C LEU A 41 6.86 -19.67 2.11
N PRO A 42 5.95 -20.05 3.04
CA PRO A 42 5.91 -21.41 3.57
C PRO A 42 5.61 -22.45 2.48
N LEU A 43 4.74 -22.11 1.52
CA LEU A 43 4.46 -22.96 0.38
C LEU A 43 5.70 -23.17 -0.50
N ALA A 44 6.40 -22.08 -0.82
CA ALA A 44 7.62 -22.16 -1.63
C ALA A 44 8.73 -22.99 -0.95
N ILE A 45 8.91 -22.83 0.36
CA ILE A 45 9.87 -23.62 1.15
C ILE A 45 9.48 -25.11 1.13
N LEU A 46 8.21 -25.43 1.42
CA LEU A 46 7.75 -26.83 1.42
C LEU A 46 7.96 -27.49 0.06
N TRP A 47 7.63 -26.77 -1.00
CA TRP A 47 7.77 -27.24 -2.38
C TRP A 47 9.23 -27.45 -2.77
N LEU A 48 10.08 -26.48 -2.44
CA LEU A 48 11.53 -26.59 -2.67
C LEU A 48 12.15 -27.79 -1.94
N LEU A 49 11.76 -28.00 -0.68
CA LEU A 49 12.25 -29.16 0.10
C LEU A 49 11.80 -30.47 -0.52
N PHE A 50 10.54 -30.58 -0.95
CA PHE A 50 10.01 -31.76 -1.62
C PHE A 50 10.79 -32.06 -2.90
N ASP A 51 10.95 -31.11 -3.79
CA ASP A 51 11.65 -31.28 -5.06
C ASP A 51 13.14 -31.56 -4.87
N SER A 52 13.76 -30.98 -3.86
CA SER A 52 15.19 -31.18 -3.59
C SER A 52 15.53 -32.64 -3.31
N LEU A 53 14.63 -33.39 -2.68
CA LEU A 53 14.84 -34.85 -2.43
C LEU A 53 14.99 -35.63 -3.74
N PHE A 54 14.15 -35.33 -4.72
CA PHE A 54 14.19 -36.02 -6.02
C PHE A 54 15.39 -35.55 -6.87
N ILE A 55 15.72 -34.28 -6.83
CA ILE A 55 16.88 -33.75 -7.53
C ILE A 55 18.16 -34.39 -7.02
N VAL A 56 18.33 -34.46 -5.69
CA VAL A 56 19.50 -35.09 -5.07
C VAL A 56 19.58 -36.59 -5.42
N ALA A 57 18.47 -37.34 -5.34
CA ALA A 57 18.41 -38.74 -5.70
C ALA A 57 18.76 -38.97 -7.18
N GLY A 58 18.25 -38.14 -8.07
CA GLY A 58 18.54 -38.19 -9.51
C GLY A 58 20.00 -37.88 -9.84
N LEU A 59 20.59 -36.87 -9.21
CA LEU A 59 22.02 -36.58 -9.38
C LEU A 59 22.94 -37.67 -8.84
N ALA A 60 22.53 -38.32 -7.74
CA ALA A 60 23.27 -39.43 -7.15
C ALA A 60 23.26 -40.72 -8.00
N SER A 61 22.34 -40.85 -8.97
CA SER A 61 22.26 -41.99 -9.88
C SER A 61 23.45 -42.12 -10.84
N GLY A 62 24.19 -41.04 -11.05
CA GLY A 62 25.35 -40.97 -11.95
C GLY A 62 25.01 -41.01 -13.45
N ASP A 63 23.73 -41.16 -13.81
CA ASP A 63 23.32 -41.17 -15.23
C ASP A 63 23.01 -39.74 -15.70
N THR A 64 23.84 -39.23 -16.61
CA THR A 64 23.75 -37.88 -17.15
C THR A 64 22.41 -37.62 -17.87
N LYS A 65 21.84 -38.60 -18.55
CA LYS A 65 20.57 -38.45 -19.28
C LYS A 65 19.41 -38.28 -18.30
N THR A 66 19.37 -39.09 -17.27
CA THR A 66 18.40 -39.00 -16.19
C THR A 66 18.52 -37.66 -15.45
N ALA A 67 19.76 -37.23 -15.16
CA ALA A 67 20.00 -35.94 -14.51
C ALA A 67 19.48 -34.77 -15.35
N ILE A 68 19.73 -34.73 -16.67
CA ILE A 68 19.24 -33.65 -17.56
C ILE A 68 17.71 -33.65 -17.64
N ALA A 69 17.11 -34.86 -17.78
CA ALA A 69 15.65 -34.98 -17.84
C ALA A 69 14.99 -34.48 -16.56
N LEU A 70 15.51 -34.81 -15.37
CA LEU A 70 15.05 -34.36 -14.08
C LEU A 70 15.21 -32.85 -13.92
N LEU A 71 16.35 -32.28 -14.31
CA LEU A 71 16.55 -30.83 -14.25
C LEU A 71 15.53 -30.07 -15.13
N GLY A 72 15.23 -30.57 -16.33
CA GLY A 72 14.19 -29.99 -17.19
C GLY A 72 12.80 -30.05 -16.59
N PHE A 73 12.45 -31.21 -16.00
CA PHE A 73 11.17 -31.38 -15.30
C PHE A 73 11.05 -30.42 -14.10
N PHE A 74 12.06 -30.42 -13.22
CA PHE A 74 12.02 -29.60 -12.01
C PHE A 74 12.12 -28.08 -12.29
N ALA A 75 12.73 -27.68 -13.39
CA ALA A 75 12.68 -26.27 -13.82
C ALA A 75 11.25 -25.76 -13.99
N LEU A 76 10.33 -26.62 -14.46
CA LEU A 76 8.89 -26.28 -14.55
C LEU A 76 8.15 -26.58 -13.25
N HIS A 77 8.44 -27.70 -12.57
CA HIS A 77 7.75 -28.10 -11.36
C HIS A 77 7.97 -27.17 -10.18
N LEU A 78 9.11 -26.48 -10.13
CA LEU A 78 9.42 -25.41 -9.16
C LEU A 78 8.63 -24.10 -9.39
N MET A 79 7.56 -24.12 -10.19
CA MET A 79 6.74 -22.93 -10.47
C MET A 79 6.32 -22.15 -9.21
N PRO A 80 5.88 -22.77 -8.09
CA PRO A 80 5.54 -22.02 -6.88
C PRO A 80 6.72 -21.24 -6.29
N VAL A 81 7.93 -21.80 -6.41
CA VAL A 81 9.17 -21.15 -5.96
C VAL A 81 9.50 -19.95 -6.86
N TRP A 82 9.36 -20.12 -8.18
CA TRP A 82 9.57 -19.04 -9.14
C TRP A 82 8.56 -17.89 -8.94
N MET A 83 7.29 -18.22 -8.66
CA MET A 83 6.26 -17.22 -8.34
C MET A 83 6.62 -16.42 -7.10
N TYR A 84 7.08 -17.10 -6.03
CA TYR A 84 7.54 -16.43 -4.82
C TYR A 84 8.73 -15.52 -5.10
N LEU A 85 9.79 -16.04 -5.74
CA LEU A 85 11.01 -15.27 -6.04
C LEU A 85 10.72 -14.05 -6.91
N SER A 86 9.89 -14.20 -7.93
CA SER A 86 9.50 -13.07 -8.77
C SER A 86 8.75 -12.01 -7.96
N GLY A 87 7.86 -12.42 -7.05
CA GLY A 87 7.16 -11.52 -6.13
C GLY A 87 8.13 -10.70 -5.29
N VAL A 88 9.15 -11.34 -4.70
CA VAL A 88 10.18 -10.68 -3.89
C VAL A 88 11.03 -9.70 -4.72
N ILE A 89 11.43 -10.09 -5.92
CA ILE A 89 12.22 -9.21 -6.82
C ILE A 89 11.42 -7.96 -7.15
N PHE A 90 10.13 -8.10 -7.44
CA PHE A 90 9.26 -6.99 -7.82
C PHE A 90 8.84 -6.09 -6.66
N VAL A 91 9.03 -6.47 -5.41
CA VAL A 91 8.76 -5.61 -4.24
C VAL A 91 9.50 -4.29 -4.34
N LEU A 92 10.78 -4.31 -4.66
CA LEU A 92 11.61 -3.10 -4.79
C LEU A 92 11.13 -2.21 -5.93
N GLN A 93 10.62 -2.80 -7.01
CA GLN A 93 10.05 -2.04 -8.13
C GLN A 93 8.74 -1.36 -7.72
N ARG A 94 7.85 -2.09 -7.03
CA ARG A 94 6.60 -1.52 -6.48
C ARG A 94 6.88 -0.39 -5.50
N TYR A 95 7.87 -0.54 -4.62
CA TYR A 95 8.28 0.49 -3.67
C TYR A 95 8.66 1.82 -4.33
N LYS A 96 9.27 1.79 -5.52
CA LYS A 96 9.64 3.02 -6.25
C LYS A 96 8.43 3.89 -6.57
N HIS A 97 7.28 3.28 -6.87
CA HIS A 97 6.03 3.95 -7.23
C HIS A 97 5.09 4.16 -6.05
N ALA A 98 5.42 3.60 -4.87
CA ALA A 98 4.62 3.77 -3.67
C ALA A 98 4.92 5.13 -3.03
N GLU A 99 3.94 6.03 -3.07
CA GLU A 99 4.01 7.38 -2.49
C GLU A 99 2.61 7.83 -2.08
N TYR A 100 2.52 8.69 -1.07
CA TYR A 100 1.27 9.31 -0.68
C TYR A 100 1.40 10.82 -0.51
N ILE A 101 0.34 11.55 -0.79
CA ILE A 101 0.19 12.98 -0.56
C ILE A 101 -1.16 13.23 0.07
N ILE A 102 -1.17 13.99 1.16
CA ILE A 102 -2.38 14.46 1.83
C ILE A 102 -2.48 15.95 1.58
N THR A 103 -3.59 16.35 0.97
CA THR A 103 -3.92 17.76 0.72
C THR A 103 -5.00 18.23 1.67
N ASP A 104 -5.40 19.47 1.53
CA ASP A 104 -6.57 20.02 2.20
C ASP A 104 -7.92 19.53 1.62
N LYS A 105 -7.92 18.81 0.48
CA LYS A 105 -9.15 18.31 -0.17
C LYS A 105 -9.29 16.80 -0.19
N GLY A 106 -8.17 16.07 -0.11
CA GLY A 106 -8.20 14.63 -0.20
C GLY A 106 -6.84 13.98 -0.03
N VAL A 107 -6.84 12.66 -0.21
CA VAL A 107 -5.65 11.81 -0.11
C VAL A 107 -5.34 11.24 -1.48
N TYR A 108 -4.10 11.37 -1.90
CA TYR A 108 -3.53 10.81 -3.12
C TYR A 108 -2.58 9.68 -2.74
N VAL A 109 -2.73 8.53 -3.36
CA VAL A 109 -1.83 7.39 -3.19
C VAL A 109 -1.44 6.85 -4.56
N SER A 110 -0.15 6.68 -4.78
CA SER A 110 0.37 6.05 -5.98
C SER A 110 0.86 4.65 -5.70
N SER A 111 0.71 3.79 -6.68
CA SER A 111 1.18 2.42 -6.66
C SER A 111 1.43 1.92 -8.08
N GLY A 112 2.05 0.76 -8.20
CA GLY A 112 2.22 0.08 -9.47
C GLY A 112 3.53 -0.69 -9.56
N LEU A 113 3.57 -1.65 -10.48
CA LEU A 113 4.75 -2.45 -10.78
C LEU A 113 5.35 -2.05 -12.13
N PHE A 114 4.60 -2.27 -13.20
CA PHE A 114 4.94 -1.88 -14.59
C PHE A 114 4.09 -0.71 -15.08
N SER A 115 2.96 -0.47 -14.45
CA SER A 115 2.08 0.68 -14.66
C SER A 115 2.14 1.59 -13.44
N TYR A 116 1.92 2.88 -13.66
CA TYR A 116 1.75 3.85 -12.59
C TYR A 116 0.25 4.11 -12.40
N THR A 117 -0.23 3.89 -11.19
CA THR A 117 -1.63 4.14 -10.83
C THR A 117 -1.65 5.17 -9.72
N CYS A 118 -2.42 6.23 -9.92
CA CYS A 118 -2.68 7.25 -8.91
C CYS A 118 -4.16 7.20 -8.55
N ASN A 119 -4.44 6.96 -7.28
CA ASN A 119 -5.79 6.99 -6.71
C ASN A 119 -5.93 8.22 -5.83
N MET A 120 -7.02 8.94 -6.01
CA MET A 120 -7.40 10.10 -5.17
C MET A 120 -8.72 9.82 -4.49
N LYS A 121 -8.79 10.10 -3.19
CA LYS A 121 -10.02 10.06 -2.40
C LYS A 121 -10.27 11.43 -1.77
N PRO A 122 -11.33 12.14 -2.17
CA PRO A 122 -11.72 13.38 -1.53
C PRO A 122 -12.30 13.10 -0.13
N PHE A 123 -12.12 14.04 0.80
CA PHE A 123 -12.64 13.87 2.16
C PHE A 123 -14.16 13.79 2.22
N THR A 124 -14.86 14.38 1.26
CA THR A 124 -16.33 14.30 1.12
C THR A 124 -16.86 12.90 0.89
N GLU A 125 -16.03 12.01 0.34
CA GLU A 125 -16.40 10.63 0.01
C GLU A 125 -15.93 9.62 1.06
N LEU A 126 -15.13 10.04 2.04
CA LEU A 126 -14.60 9.16 3.06
C LEU A 126 -15.68 8.75 4.06
N ALA A 127 -15.90 7.44 4.19
CA ALA A 127 -16.79 6.86 5.19
C ALA A 127 -16.08 6.59 6.50
N ARG A 128 -14.95 5.91 6.42
CA ARG A 128 -14.19 5.45 7.59
C ARG A 128 -12.70 5.62 7.35
N VAL A 129 -12.01 5.89 8.45
CA VAL A 129 -10.55 5.89 8.54
C VAL A 129 -10.18 4.88 9.61
N ASN A 130 -9.42 3.85 9.25
CA ASN A 130 -8.99 2.79 10.15
C ASN A 130 -7.46 2.71 10.17
N ILE A 131 -6.91 2.17 11.25
CA ILE A 131 -5.51 1.80 11.35
C ILE A 131 -5.45 0.28 11.33
N HIS A 132 -4.63 -0.27 10.44
CA HIS A 132 -4.27 -1.67 10.43
C HIS A 132 -2.80 -1.84 10.77
N ARG A 133 -2.44 -2.88 11.49
CA ARG A 133 -1.05 -3.21 11.81
C ARG A 133 -0.87 -4.71 11.82
N GLY A 134 -0.11 -5.21 10.87
CA GLY A 134 0.33 -6.59 10.82
C GLY A 134 1.38 -6.92 11.90
N ILE A 135 1.90 -8.13 11.88
CA ILE A 135 2.93 -8.57 12.83
C ILE A 135 4.23 -7.79 12.60
N ILE A 136 4.64 -7.64 11.34
CA ILE A 136 5.87 -6.92 10.94
C ILE A 136 5.74 -5.44 11.29
N ASP A 137 4.58 -4.83 11.03
CA ASP A 137 4.28 -3.44 11.39
C ASP A 137 4.44 -3.18 12.89
N GLN A 138 3.93 -4.10 13.71
CA GLN A 138 4.03 -4.00 15.15
C GLN A 138 5.48 -4.07 15.63
N MET A 139 6.28 -4.93 15.03
CA MET A 139 7.71 -5.08 15.35
C MET A 139 8.52 -3.83 14.96
N LEU A 140 8.19 -3.20 13.83
CA LEU A 140 8.92 -2.05 13.30
C LEU A 140 8.33 -0.70 13.73
N GLY A 141 7.18 -0.71 14.44
CA GLY A 141 6.55 0.51 14.92
C GLY A 141 5.87 1.34 13.85
N VAL A 142 5.50 0.72 12.72
CA VAL A 142 4.77 1.32 11.61
C VAL A 142 3.30 0.90 11.62
N GLY A 143 2.52 1.35 10.66
CA GLY A 143 1.14 0.93 10.47
C GLY A 143 0.53 1.54 9.23
N ASP A 144 -0.55 0.92 8.78
CA ASP A 144 -1.33 1.32 7.61
C ASP A 144 -2.49 2.19 8.01
N VAL A 145 -2.77 3.21 7.21
CA VAL A 145 -3.99 4.00 7.33
C VAL A 145 -4.91 3.65 6.17
N VAL A 146 -6.00 2.96 6.50
CA VAL A 146 -6.99 2.45 5.53
C VAL A 146 -8.16 3.42 5.45
N LEU A 147 -8.41 3.92 4.25
CA LEU A 147 -9.46 4.88 3.92
C LEU A 147 -10.53 4.18 3.10
N THR A 148 -11.75 4.07 3.63
CA THR A 148 -12.88 3.46 2.93
C THR A 148 -13.89 4.51 2.49
N SER A 149 -14.59 4.25 1.38
CA SER A 149 -15.55 5.18 0.78
C SER A 149 -16.98 4.72 1.00
N ASN A 150 -17.93 5.67 0.98
CA ASN A 150 -19.36 5.39 0.95
C ASN A 150 -19.90 5.12 -0.47
N ASN A 151 -19.10 5.35 -1.51
CA ASN A 151 -19.58 5.22 -2.87
C ASN A 151 -19.79 3.76 -3.25
N VAL A 152 -21.01 3.44 -3.68
CA VAL A 152 -21.40 2.10 -4.17
C VAL A 152 -20.58 1.69 -5.40
N ALA A 153 -20.07 2.65 -6.17
CA ALA A 153 -19.20 2.41 -7.32
C ALA A 153 -17.84 1.79 -6.96
N ASP A 154 -17.37 2.03 -5.73
CA ASP A 154 -16.13 1.46 -5.21
C ASP A 154 -16.31 0.03 -4.68
N ILE A 155 -17.53 -0.48 -4.71
CA ILE A 155 -17.87 -1.84 -4.27
C ILE A 155 -17.70 -2.80 -5.44
N HIS A 156 -16.50 -3.32 -5.66
CA HIS A 156 -16.33 -4.42 -6.61
C HIS A 156 -16.86 -5.74 -6.03
N SER A 157 -17.89 -6.27 -6.68
CA SER A 157 -18.42 -7.60 -6.39
C SER A 157 -17.56 -8.64 -7.09
N SER A 158 -16.61 -9.24 -6.36
CA SER A 158 -16.02 -10.50 -6.76
C SER A 158 -16.67 -11.61 -5.95
N ASN A 159 -17.39 -12.54 -6.61
CA ASN A 159 -18.07 -13.70 -6.00
C ASN A 159 -19.06 -13.36 -4.85
N GLY A 160 -19.87 -12.30 -5.02
CA GLY A 160 -20.94 -11.99 -4.06
C GLY A 160 -20.50 -11.31 -2.76
N ASN A 161 -19.21 -11.20 -2.50
CA ASN A 161 -18.69 -10.40 -1.39
C ASN A 161 -18.40 -8.97 -1.87
N LYS A 162 -19.20 -8.02 -1.42
CA LYS A 162 -18.96 -6.59 -1.60
C LYS A 162 -17.70 -6.22 -0.84
N ARG A 163 -16.60 -5.97 -1.54
CA ARG A 163 -15.37 -5.40 -0.95
C ARG A 163 -15.32 -3.92 -1.29
N ASP A 164 -15.30 -3.11 -0.26
CA ASP A 164 -15.01 -1.69 -0.40
C ASP A 164 -13.54 -1.54 -0.81
N ILE A 165 -13.29 -0.97 -1.98
CA ILE A 165 -11.93 -0.66 -2.43
C ILE A 165 -11.52 0.64 -1.76
N GLY A 166 -11.01 0.51 -0.55
CA GLY A 166 -10.36 1.62 0.15
C GLY A 166 -9.03 1.98 -0.48
N ILE A 167 -8.57 3.19 -0.23
CA ILE A 167 -7.17 3.59 -0.43
C ILE A 167 -6.41 3.31 0.86
N THR A 168 -5.25 2.67 0.76
CA THR A 168 -4.39 2.42 1.91
C THR A 168 -3.10 3.23 1.78
N ILE A 169 -2.74 3.93 2.83
CA ILE A 169 -1.40 4.50 3.01
C ILE A 169 -0.62 3.46 3.81
N GLU A 170 0.29 2.75 3.14
CA GLU A 170 0.98 1.58 3.67
C GLU A 170 2.23 1.97 4.46
N ASP A 171 2.56 1.20 5.50
CA ASP A 171 3.84 1.17 6.22
C ASP A 171 4.34 2.54 6.73
N VAL A 172 3.48 3.31 7.36
CA VAL A 172 3.85 4.66 7.81
C VAL A 172 4.29 4.66 9.26
N ARG A 173 5.47 5.26 9.57
CA ARG A 173 5.96 5.43 10.95
C ARG A 173 5.06 6.34 11.77
N ASP A 174 4.63 7.45 11.19
CA ASP A 174 3.76 8.44 11.86
C ASP A 174 2.26 8.18 11.62
N TYR A 175 1.85 6.92 11.48
CA TYR A 175 0.47 6.53 11.16
C TYR A 175 -0.58 7.16 12.10
N ARG A 176 -0.25 7.34 13.40
CA ARG A 176 -1.16 7.98 14.39
C ARG A 176 -1.38 9.45 14.08
N ARG A 177 -0.33 10.17 13.66
CA ARG A 177 -0.40 11.57 13.28
C ARG A 177 -1.21 11.72 11.99
N ILE A 178 -0.92 10.89 10.98
CA ILE A 178 -1.64 10.87 9.71
C ILE A 178 -3.13 10.57 9.93
N PHE A 179 -3.44 9.56 10.75
CA PHE A 179 -4.81 9.25 11.11
C PHE A 179 -5.55 10.45 11.71
N LYS A 180 -4.93 11.15 12.68
CA LYS A 180 -5.52 12.33 13.31
C LYS A 180 -5.75 13.48 12.33
N ILE A 181 -4.80 13.72 11.43
CA ILE A 181 -4.91 14.75 10.38
C ILE A 181 -6.10 14.43 9.47
N ILE A 182 -6.16 13.21 8.94
CA ILE A 182 -7.21 12.79 8.01
C ILE A 182 -8.58 12.85 8.70
N LYS A 183 -8.68 12.36 9.95
CA LYS A 183 -9.92 12.39 10.71
C LYS A 183 -10.42 13.82 10.93
N LYS A 184 -9.52 14.74 11.30
CA LYS A 184 -9.86 16.14 11.49
C LYS A 184 -10.35 16.77 10.18
N LEU A 185 -9.65 16.53 9.05
CA LEU A 185 -10.04 17.04 7.74
C LEU A 185 -11.40 16.49 7.29
N GLN A 186 -11.67 15.20 7.60
CA GLN A 186 -12.97 14.60 7.34
C GLN A 186 -14.09 15.29 8.14
N GLU A 187 -13.87 15.53 9.43
CA GLU A 187 -14.81 16.23 10.31
C GLU A 187 -15.06 17.66 9.82
N ASP A 188 -14.00 18.40 9.49
CA ASP A 188 -14.09 19.77 8.97
C ASP A 188 -14.89 19.82 7.66
N THR A 189 -14.61 18.89 6.73
CA THR A 189 -15.33 18.81 5.44
C THR A 189 -16.79 18.40 5.63
N TYR A 190 -17.08 17.46 6.55
CA TYR A 190 -18.44 17.06 6.87
C TYR A 190 -19.23 18.24 7.46
N THR A 191 -18.61 18.98 8.39
CA THR A 191 -19.23 20.16 9.00
C THR A 191 -19.52 21.25 7.96
N ASP A 192 -18.60 21.49 7.01
CA ASP A 192 -18.81 22.44 5.91
C ASP A 192 -19.99 22.07 5.01
N THR A 193 -20.18 20.77 4.79
CA THR A 193 -21.24 20.25 3.93
C THR A 193 -22.60 20.30 4.62
N MET A 194 -22.66 19.94 5.91
CA MET A 194 -23.91 19.81 6.66
C MET A 194 -24.38 21.14 7.28
N TYR A 195 -23.45 22.02 7.64
CA TYR A 195 -23.75 23.29 8.31
C TYR A 195 -23.15 24.45 7.52
N PRO A 196 -23.85 24.96 6.50
CA PRO A 196 -23.39 26.14 5.77
C PRO A 196 -23.34 27.34 6.69
N ASN A 197 -22.28 28.07 6.61
CA ASN A 197 -21.81 29.32 7.25
C ASN A 197 -22.50 29.83 8.54
N ASP A 198 -23.82 29.96 8.53
CA ASP A 198 -24.59 30.64 9.62
C ASP A 198 -24.95 29.68 10.77
N LEU A 199 -24.80 28.39 10.59
CA LEU A 199 -25.19 27.34 11.54
C LEU A 199 -24.01 26.54 12.11
N ARG A 200 -22.79 27.01 11.86
CA ARG A 200 -21.59 26.29 12.35
C ARG A 200 -21.39 26.49 13.84
N PRO A 201 -21.04 25.44 14.57
CA PRO A 201 -20.52 25.59 15.93
C PRO A 201 -19.26 26.45 15.93
N ASP A 202 -19.13 27.35 16.90
CA ASP A 202 -17.97 28.25 17.03
C ASP A 202 -16.64 27.51 17.18
N GLU A 203 -16.67 26.26 17.64
CA GLU A 203 -15.52 25.39 17.86
C GLU A 203 -14.99 24.76 16.55
N ASN A 204 -15.80 24.69 15.50
CA ASN A 204 -15.42 24.13 14.21
C ASN A 204 -15.68 25.13 13.08
N HIS A 205 -14.61 25.76 12.61
CA HIS A 205 -14.68 26.74 11.53
C HIS A 205 -14.72 26.12 10.13
N GLY A 206 -14.74 24.79 10.02
CA GLY A 206 -14.79 24.05 8.76
C GLY A 206 -13.56 24.25 7.89
N TYR A 207 -13.76 24.21 6.58
CA TYR A 207 -12.70 24.28 5.57
C TYR A 207 -11.89 25.58 5.60
N LYS A 208 -12.41 26.64 6.17
CA LYS A 208 -11.72 27.93 6.37
C LYS A 208 -10.79 27.91 7.58
N THR A 209 -10.76 26.84 8.35
CA THR A 209 -9.84 26.70 9.47
C THR A 209 -8.41 26.81 8.95
N LYS A 210 -7.75 27.89 9.31
CA LYS A 210 -6.32 28.02 9.06
C LYS A 210 -5.62 27.01 9.96
N TYR A 211 -5.15 25.92 9.40
CA TYR A 211 -4.23 25.03 10.11
C TYR A 211 -2.96 25.84 10.42
N LYS A 212 -2.95 26.47 11.58
CA LYS A 212 -1.76 27.10 12.11
C LYS A 212 -0.87 25.99 12.64
N ASN A 213 0.22 25.71 11.93
CA ASN A 213 1.51 25.17 12.39
C ASN A 213 1.55 24.10 13.53
N GLU A 214 0.45 23.41 13.81
CA GLU A 214 0.41 22.33 14.82
C GLU A 214 0.54 20.94 14.19
N ILE A 215 1.05 20.87 12.94
CA ILE A 215 1.32 19.64 12.22
C ILE A 215 2.83 19.43 12.10
#